data_274944d34fbb85dd14ba89f326d821ec
#
_entry.id   274944d34fbb85dd14ba89f326d821ec
#
_cell.length_a   1.000
_cell.length_b   1.000
_cell.length_c   1.000
_cell.angle_alpha   90.00
_cell.angle_beta   90.00
_cell.angle_gamma   90.00
#
_symmetry.space_group_name_H-M   'P 1'
#
loop_
_entity.id
_entity.type
_entity.pdbx_description
1 polymer ?
#
loop_
_entity_poly.entity_id
_entity_poly.type
_entity_poly.pdbx_seq_one_letter_code
_entity_poly.pdbx_strand_id
1 'polypeptide(L)'
;MSFKSWINQKRRKVMTAITKSVGSSYSEPSSHDIKNIEIKKVLIIRPNHRLGNQLLTTPLVQEVEKTFPDCAIDLFAKGGVAFAIFENYNSINKIYQLPRKPFSNLFKYAMCWISIKRKKYDLVINGDKDSSSGRLLTNLAKAPLKVFGDVHEDIQRQYDDYLHISKYPIYNLRRYLSKLNFPENNTTLPVLNLKLSNAELSTGKQILDNLNKNENPTICIYTNATADKCYSEQWWESFYLKLKENFAEQYNIIEMLPIENISKINFKAPHFYSKDVREMGGIIANTSVFIAADNGVMHLASAALTPTVGLFSRDNQSIYGPYGNGSLALHTKVKSQQECIQAIKNILK
;
A
#
# COMPACT_ATOMS: atom_id res chain seq x y z
N MET A 1 -5.64 27.72 -0.16
CA MET A 1 -4.53 26.85 -0.67
C MET A 1 -3.22 27.58 -0.37
N SER A 2 -2.24 26.96 0.35
CA SER A 2 -1.00 27.67 0.66
C SER A 2 -0.16 27.86 -0.61
N PHE A 3 0.62 28.95 -0.70
CA PHE A 3 1.55 29.25 -1.80
C PHE A 3 2.48 28.07 -2.11
N LYS A 4 2.93 27.36 -1.07
CA LYS A 4 3.76 26.16 -1.16
C LYS A 4 3.04 24.97 -1.83
N SER A 5 1.75 24.84 -1.59
CA SER A 5 0.89 23.81 -2.21
C SER A 5 0.69 24.10 -3.70
N TRP A 6 0.48 25.36 -4.08
CA TRP A 6 0.31 25.81 -5.45
C TRP A 6 1.59 25.62 -6.29
N ILE A 7 2.77 25.99 -5.76
CA ILE A 7 4.06 25.75 -6.43
C ILE A 7 4.29 24.23 -6.65
N ASN A 8 3.99 23.42 -5.64
CA ASN A 8 4.16 21.97 -5.77
C ASN A 8 3.22 21.37 -6.82
N GLN A 9 2.00 21.86 -6.93
CA GLN A 9 1.03 21.44 -7.93
C GLN A 9 1.46 21.84 -9.35
N LYS A 10 1.92 23.10 -9.56
CA LYS A 10 2.47 23.54 -10.85
C LYS A 10 3.71 22.76 -11.25
N ARG A 11 4.64 22.57 -10.32
CA ARG A 11 5.84 21.76 -10.55
C ARG A 11 5.48 20.33 -10.99
N ARG A 12 4.50 19.70 -10.32
CA ARG A 12 4.03 18.37 -10.70
C ARG A 12 3.49 18.36 -12.12
N LYS A 13 2.62 19.31 -12.48
CA LYS A 13 2.06 19.42 -13.84
C LYS A 13 3.16 19.57 -14.90
N VAL A 14 4.12 20.47 -14.65
CA VAL A 14 5.27 20.68 -15.57
C VAL A 14 6.12 19.42 -15.69
N MET A 15 6.49 18.79 -14.57
CA MET A 15 7.28 17.56 -14.59
C MET A 15 6.54 16.42 -15.29
N THR A 16 5.24 16.27 -15.06
CA THR A 16 4.42 15.26 -15.75
C THR A 16 4.37 15.54 -17.26
N ALA A 17 4.19 16.79 -17.67
CA ALA A 17 4.20 17.15 -19.08
C ALA A 17 5.53 16.84 -19.78
N ILE A 18 6.68 17.18 -19.12
CA ILE A 18 8.01 16.91 -19.64
C ILE A 18 8.31 15.39 -19.68
N THR A 19 7.81 14.63 -18.73
CA THR A 19 8.14 13.20 -18.64
C THR A 19 7.10 12.28 -19.27
N LYS A 20 5.97 12.81 -19.74
CA LYS A 20 4.88 12.03 -20.36
C LYS A 20 5.35 11.23 -21.56
N SER A 21 6.25 11.81 -22.37
CA SER A 21 6.83 11.16 -23.54
C SER A 21 8.09 10.32 -23.24
N VAL A 22 8.60 10.34 -22.02
CA VAL A 22 9.77 9.52 -21.64
C VAL A 22 9.40 8.05 -21.76
N GLY A 23 10.13 7.31 -22.60
CA GLY A 23 9.85 5.91 -22.90
C GLY A 23 8.84 5.68 -24.04
N SER A 24 8.27 6.73 -24.66
CA SER A 24 7.38 6.56 -25.83
C SER A 24 8.10 5.98 -27.06
N SER A 25 9.42 6.15 -27.14
CA SER A 25 10.27 5.51 -28.15
C SER A 25 10.72 4.09 -27.78
N TYR A 26 10.37 3.63 -26.57
CA TYR A 26 10.64 2.26 -26.16
C TYR A 26 9.60 1.34 -26.82
N SER A 27 10.04 0.55 -27.79
CA SER A 27 9.24 -0.55 -28.32
C SER A 27 9.34 -1.73 -27.35
N GLU A 28 8.18 -2.25 -26.92
CA GLU A 28 8.16 -3.49 -26.15
C GLU A 28 8.87 -4.58 -27.01
N PRO A 29 9.84 -5.31 -26.44
CA PRO A 29 10.51 -6.37 -27.19
C PRO A 29 9.51 -7.45 -27.57
N SER A 30 9.70 -8.05 -28.74
CA SER A 30 8.89 -9.18 -29.18
C SER A 30 9.43 -10.49 -28.63
N SER A 31 8.60 -11.54 -28.66
CA SER A 31 9.02 -12.88 -28.26
C SER A 31 10.22 -13.42 -29.08
N HIS A 32 10.43 -12.91 -30.29
CA HIS A 32 11.58 -13.26 -31.14
C HIS A 32 12.89 -12.67 -30.64
N ASP A 33 12.83 -11.50 -29.99
CA ASP A 33 13.99 -10.79 -29.44
C ASP A 33 14.50 -11.39 -28.12
N ILE A 34 13.68 -12.26 -27.47
CA ILE A 34 13.90 -12.73 -26.09
C ILE A 34 14.01 -14.26 -26.06
N LYS A 35 14.83 -14.85 -26.89
CA LYS A 35 15.16 -16.28 -26.74
C LYS A 35 16.00 -16.46 -25.46
N ASN A 36 15.41 -17.10 -24.42
CA ASN A 36 16.10 -17.52 -23.18
C ASN A 36 16.51 -16.43 -22.19
N ILE A 37 15.75 -15.35 -22.00
CA ILE A 37 16.01 -14.43 -20.89
C ILE A 37 15.54 -15.06 -19.57
N GLU A 38 16.49 -15.42 -18.74
CA GLU A 38 16.25 -15.78 -17.34
C GLU A 38 16.18 -14.49 -16.50
N ILE A 39 15.10 -14.29 -15.74
CA ILE A 39 14.90 -13.12 -14.88
C ILE A 39 15.46 -13.39 -13.48
N LYS A 40 16.63 -12.87 -13.20
CA LYS A 40 17.33 -13.02 -11.89
C LYS A 40 17.40 -11.71 -11.11
N LYS A 41 17.33 -10.55 -11.77
CA LYS A 41 17.47 -9.24 -11.12
C LYS A 41 16.36 -8.30 -11.56
N VAL A 42 15.47 -7.97 -10.63
CA VAL A 42 14.32 -7.10 -10.87
C VAL A 42 14.50 -5.79 -10.11
N LEU A 43 14.21 -4.65 -10.75
CA LEU A 43 14.09 -3.36 -10.09
C LEU A 43 12.62 -2.94 -10.05
N ILE A 44 12.05 -2.77 -8.87
CA ILE A 44 10.72 -2.19 -8.66
C ILE A 44 10.86 -0.74 -8.23
N ILE A 45 10.19 0.16 -8.92
CA ILE A 45 10.28 1.61 -8.71
C ILE A 45 8.97 2.12 -8.13
N ARG A 46 9.01 2.59 -6.87
CA ARG A 46 7.89 3.22 -6.17
C ARG A 46 8.36 4.40 -5.32
N PRO A 47 8.69 5.56 -5.92
CA PRO A 47 9.32 6.69 -5.23
C PRO A 47 8.33 7.49 -4.37
N ASN A 48 7.63 6.81 -3.48
CA ASN A 48 6.69 7.37 -2.52
C ASN A 48 7.18 7.16 -1.08
N HIS A 49 6.84 8.06 -0.15
CA HIS A 49 7.29 8.00 1.24
C HIS A 49 6.17 7.71 2.25
N ARG A 50 4.92 7.64 1.78
CA ARG A 50 3.77 7.42 2.64
C ARG A 50 3.62 5.92 2.94
N LEU A 51 3.31 5.60 4.19
CA LEU A 51 3.10 4.23 4.68
C LEU A 51 2.17 3.43 3.74
N GLY A 52 0.94 3.91 3.51
CA GLY A 52 -0.03 3.22 2.68
C GLY A 52 0.47 2.95 1.26
N ASN A 53 1.15 3.92 0.62
CA ASN A 53 1.67 3.72 -0.74
C ASN A 53 2.80 2.68 -0.81
N GLN A 54 3.59 2.51 0.24
CA GLN A 54 4.60 1.45 0.30
C GLN A 54 3.96 0.08 0.55
N LEU A 55 2.96 0.01 1.44
CA LEU A 55 2.19 -1.22 1.67
C LEU A 55 1.47 -1.69 0.40
N LEU A 56 0.89 -0.76 -0.35
CA LEU A 56 0.23 -1.03 -1.64
C LEU A 56 1.20 -1.53 -2.74
N THR A 57 2.51 -1.59 -2.46
CA THR A 57 3.51 -2.19 -3.36
C THR A 57 3.77 -3.67 -3.03
N THR A 58 3.39 -4.12 -1.84
CA THR A 58 3.64 -5.50 -1.41
C THR A 58 3.02 -6.57 -2.33
N PRO A 59 1.82 -6.37 -2.93
CA PRO A 59 1.28 -7.33 -3.89
C PRO A 59 2.11 -7.47 -5.17
N LEU A 60 2.66 -6.36 -5.67
CA LEU A 60 3.56 -6.42 -6.85
C LEU A 60 4.85 -7.18 -6.54
N VAL A 61 5.43 -7.00 -5.34
CA VAL A 61 6.60 -7.76 -4.90
C VAL A 61 6.27 -9.25 -4.84
N GLN A 62 5.14 -9.61 -4.23
CA GLN A 62 4.68 -11.01 -4.16
C GLN A 62 4.41 -11.62 -5.55
N GLU A 63 3.87 -10.83 -6.49
CA GLU A 63 3.67 -11.28 -7.86
C GLU A 63 5.01 -11.59 -8.55
N VAL A 64 6.02 -10.73 -8.35
CA VAL A 64 7.36 -10.94 -8.89
C VAL A 64 8.03 -12.16 -8.25
N GLU A 65 7.96 -12.31 -6.91
CA GLU A 65 8.45 -13.49 -6.19
C GLU A 65 7.84 -14.80 -6.72
N LYS A 66 6.53 -14.79 -6.97
CA LYS A 66 5.80 -15.96 -7.45
C LYS A 66 6.15 -16.31 -8.91
N THR A 67 6.31 -15.27 -9.74
CA THR A 67 6.60 -15.46 -11.17
C THR A 67 8.05 -15.83 -11.41
N PHE A 68 8.97 -15.32 -10.58
CA PHE A 68 10.42 -15.52 -10.68
C PHE A 68 10.99 -15.90 -9.29
N PRO A 69 10.84 -17.13 -8.83
CA PRO A 69 11.15 -17.53 -7.43
C PRO A 69 12.59 -17.25 -6.99
N ASP A 70 13.56 -17.33 -7.90
CA ASP A 70 14.99 -17.15 -7.61
C ASP A 70 15.51 -15.74 -7.90
N CYS A 71 14.61 -14.78 -8.16
CA CYS A 71 15.03 -13.43 -8.49
C CYS A 71 15.37 -12.60 -7.25
N ALA A 72 16.42 -11.78 -7.37
CA ALA A 72 16.76 -10.73 -6.42
C ALA A 72 16.05 -9.43 -6.80
N ILE A 73 15.26 -8.88 -5.87
CA ILE A 73 14.49 -7.66 -6.09
C ILE A 73 15.18 -6.48 -5.43
N ASP A 74 15.51 -5.46 -6.21
CA ASP A 74 15.91 -4.15 -5.71
C ASP A 74 14.68 -3.23 -5.71
N LEU A 75 14.47 -2.48 -4.61
CA LEU A 75 13.40 -1.49 -4.52
C LEU A 75 13.96 -0.07 -4.59
N PHE A 76 13.31 0.79 -5.35
CA PHE A 76 13.55 2.22 -5.35
C PHE A 76 12.39 2.93 -4.66
N ALA A 77 12.60 3.31 -3.41
CA ALA A 77 11.61 3.90 -2.52
C ALA A 77 12.05 5.28 -2.00
N LYS A 78 11.13 6.03 -1.42
CA LYS A 78 11.41 7.32 -0.80
C LYS A 78 11.12 7.28 0.70
N GLY A 79 12.05 7.79 1.52
CA GLY A 79 11.92 7.73 2.99
C GLY A 79 12.19 6.33 3.55
N GLY A 80 12.18 6.18 4.88
CA GLY A 80 12.67 4.96 5.57
C GLY A 80 11.63 3.88 5.82
N VAL A 81 10.33 4.15 5.61
CA VAL A 81 9.27 3.20 5.99
C VAL A 81 9.32 1.88 5.20
N ALA A 82 9.90 1.88 4.00
CA ALA A 82 10.05 0.69 3.19
C ALA A 82 10.89 -0.41 3.89
N PHE A 83 11.88 -0.05 4.70
CA PHE A 83 12.69 -1.03 5.42
C PHE A 83 11.83 -1.87 6.38
N ALA A 84 10.98 -1.25 7.18
CA ALA A 84 10.07 -1.96 8.08
C ALA A 84 9.03 -2.81 7.32
N ILE A 85 8.51 -2.31 6.17
CA ILE A 85 7.48 -3.03 5.40
C ILE A 85 8.06 -4.30 4.75
N PHE A 86 9.27 -4.21 4.22
CA PHE A 86 9.87 -5.30 3.45
C PHE A 86 10.91 -6.12 4.25
N GLU A 87 10.97 -5.97 5.57
CA GLU A 87 11.94 -6.63 6.45
C GLU A 87 11.96 -8.16 6.29
N ASN A 88 10.79 -8.78 6.23
CA ASN A 88 10.65 -10.23 6.11
C ASN A 88 10.45 -10.72 4.66
N TYR A 89 10.83 -9.90 3.67
CA TYR A 89 10.81 -10.29 2.26
C TYR A 89 12.21 -10.73 1.81
N ASN A 90 12.47 -12.04 1.83
CA ASN A 90 13.79 -12.62 1.52
C ASN A 90 14.27 -12.34 0.09
N SER A 91 13.36 -12.08 -0.84
CA SER A 91 13.69 -11.70 -2.23
C SER A 91 14.22 -10.28 -2.35
N ILE A 92 14.00 -9.41 -1.35
CA ILE A 92 14.50 -8.03 -1.36
C ILE A 92 15.98 -8.01 -1.07
N ASN A 93 16.76 -7.79 -2.12
CA ASN A 93 18.21 -7.68 -2.02
C ASN A 93 18.67 -6.30 -1.54
N LYS A 94 18.03 -5.21 -2.05
CA LYS A 94 18.41 -3.84 -1.69
C LYS A 94 17.27 -2.86 -1.81
N ILE A 95 17.17 -1.93 -0.85
CA ILE A 95 16.28 -0.78 -0.89
C ILE A 95 17.10 0.48 -1.16
N TYR A 96 16.91 1.10 -2.32
CA TYR A 96 17.47 2.40 -2.67
C TYR A 96 16.58 3.49 -2.11
N GLN A 97 17.03 4.10 -1.01
CA GLN A 97 16.27 5.11 -0.30
C GLN A 97 16.53 6.51 -0.83
N LEU A 98 15.55 7.11 -1.51
CA LEU A 98 15.58 8.53 -1.83
C LEU A 98 15.30 9.41 -0.61
N PRO A 99 16.03 10.53 -0.45
CA PRO A 99 15.73 11.53 0.56
C PRO A 99 14.30 12.07 0.42
N ARG A 100 13.61 12.30 1.55
CA ARG A 100 12.27 12.93 1.53
C ARG A 100 12.29 14.33 0.91
N LYS A 101 13.36 15.10 1.14
CA LYS A 101 13.58 16.44 0.61
C LYS A 101 14.79 16.41 -0.34
N PRO A 102 14.60 16.32 -1.67
CA PRO A 102 15.70 16.22 -2.64
C PRO A 102 16.70 17.35 -2.54
N PHE A 103 16.20 18.60 -2.39
CA PHE A 103 17.04 19.79 -2.38
C PHE A 103 17.94 19.94 -1.14
N SER A 104 17.58 19.29 -0.02
CA SER A 104 18.43 19.30 1.19
C SER A 104 19.51 18.22 1.19
N ASN A 105 19.49 17.29 0.21
CA ASN A 105 20.42 16.17 0.12
C ASN A 105 20.67 15.79 -1.34
N LEU A 106 21.05 16.77 -2.18
CA LEU A 106 21.28 16.57 -3.61
C LEU A 106 22.32 15.50 -3.90
N PHE A 107 23.39 15.44 -3.10
CA PHE A 107 24.44 14.43 -3.24
C PHE A 107 23.89 12.99 -3.05
N LYS A 108 23.16 12.75 -1.95
CA LYS A 108 22.51 11.42 -1.71
C LYS A 108 21.51 11.09 -2.81
N TYR A 109 20.79 12.11 -3.30
CA TYR A 109 19.83 11.93 -4.39
C TYR A 109 20.55 11.50 -5.66
N ALA A 110 21.61 12.21 -6.06
CA ALA A 110 22.41 11.88 -7.24
C ALA A 110 23.08 10.51 -7.11
N MET A 111 23.66 10.21 -5.95
CA MET A 111 24.33 8.92 -5.70
C MET A 111 23.35 7.73 -5.81
N CYS A 112 22.12 7.89 -5.35
CA CYS A 112 21.09 6.87 -5.49
C CYS A 112 20.80 6.54 -6.97
N TRP A 113 20.65 7.57 -7.81
CA TRP A 113 20.45 7.42 -9.25
C TRP A 113 21.65 6.80 -9.95
N ILE A 114 22.87 7.25 -9.65
CA ILE A 114 24.11 6.72 -10.20
C ILE A 114 24.29 5.25 -9.83
N SER A 115 23.99 4.90 -8.58
CA SER A 115 24.09 3.51 -8.09
C SER A 115 23.20 2.56 -8.88
N ILE A 116 21.96 2.98 -9.21
CA ILE A 116 21.04 2.19 -10.03
C ILE A 116 21.51 2.13 -11.49
N LYS A 117 21.92 3.27 -12.07
CA LYS A 117 22.39 3.34 -13.46
C LYS A 117 23.64 2.46 -13.73
N ARG A 118 24.45 2.20 -12.70
CA ARG A 118 25.64 1.33 -12.81
C ARG A 118 25.30 -0.17 -12.78
N LYS A 119 24.11 -0.54 -12.26
CA LYS A 119 23.65 -1.93 -12.22
C LYS A 119 22.96 -2.33 -13.52
N LYS A 120 23.02 -3.63 -13.83
CA LYS A 120 22.23 -4.26 -14.87
C LYS A 120 21.10 -5.04 -14.21
N TYR A 121 19.91 -4.88 -14.72
CA TYR A 121 18.70 -5.62 -14.33
C TYR A 121 18.19 -6.38 -15.55
N ASP A 122 17.42 -7.44 -15.31
CA ASP A 122 16.75 -8.16 -16.38
C ASP A 122 15.38 -7.56 -16.66
N LEU A 123 14.70 -7.09 -15.59
CA LEU A 123 13.39 -6.46 -15.65
C LEU A 123 13.33 -5.23 -14.73
N VAL A 124 12.74 -4.15 -15.23
CA VAL A 124 12.45 -2.92 -14.46
C VAL A 124 10.95 -2.64 -14.52
N ILE A 125 10.33 -2.45 -13.34
CA ILE A 125 8.89 -2.22 -13.21
C ILE A 125 8.65 -0.88 -12.52
N ASN A 126 7.97 0.05 -13.18
CA ASN A 126 7.44 1.25 -12.56
C ASN A 126 6.07 0.95 -11.94
N GLY A 127 5.99 0.88 -10.63
CA GLY A 127 4.77 0.64 -9.86
C GLY A 127 3.93 1.91 -9.60
N ASP A 128 4.23 3.05 -10.24
CA ASP A 128 3.54 4.33 -10.01
C ASP A 128 3.32 5.10 -11.32
N LYS A 129 2.11 5.00 -11.89
CA LYS A 129 1.73 5.63 -13.17
C LYS A 129 1.91 7.16 -13.18
N ASP A 130 1.74 7.80 -12.02
CA ASP A 130 1.78 9.25 -11.88
C ASP A 130 3.17 9.78 -11.45
N SER A 131 4.17 8.90 -11.39
CA SER A 131 5.52 9.27 -10.95
C SER A 131 6.44 9.61 -12.11
N SER A 132 6.65 10.92 -12.33
CA SER A 132 7.65 11.42 -13.29
C SER A 132 9.07 10.90 -13.02
N SER A 133 9.47 10.84 -11.74
CA SER A 133 10.78 10.29 -11.35
C SER A 133 10.85 8.77 -11.56
N GLY A 134 9.75 8.07 -11.31
CA GLY A 134 9.66 6.64 -11.59
C GLY A 134 9.83 6.36 -13.09
N ARG A 135 9.07 7.06 -13.93
CA ARG A 135 9.14 6.92 -15.39
C ARG A 135 10.54 7.23 -15.95
N LEU A 136 11.15 8.32 -15.49
CA LEU A 136 12.50 8.69 -15.89
C LEU A 136 13.54 7.64 -15.48
N LEU A 137 13.45 7.11 -14.26
CA LEU A 137 14.36 6.08 -13.78
C LEU A 137 14.20 4.76 -14.56
N THR A 138 12.97 4.36 -14.88
CA THR A 138 12.69 3.19 -15.72
C THR A 138 13.38 3.33 -17.08
N ASN A 139 13.32 4.51 -17.67
CA ASN A 139 14.01 4.77 -18.95
C ASN A 139 15.53 4.67 -18.82
N LEU A 140 16.11 5.26 -17.77
CA LEU A 140 17.57 5.34 -17.56
C LEU A 140 18.19 4.04 -17.01
N ALA A 141 17.43 3.18 -16.40
CA ALA A 141 17.91 1.90 -15.86
C ALA A 141 18.34 0.97 -17.01
N LYS A 142 19.44 0.25 -16.80
CA LYS A 142 19.96 -0.70 -17.78
C LYS A 142 19.21 -2.03 -17.63
N ALA A 143 18.23 -2.28 -18.47
CA ALA A 143 17.48 -3.54 -18.53
C ALA A 143 16.94 -3.75 -19.96
N PRO A 144 16.89 -5.00 -20.45
CA PRO A 144 16.22 -5.32 -21.70
C PRO A 144 14.68 -5.21 -21.56
N LEU A 145 14.12 -5.57 -20.39
CA LEU A 145 12.69 -5.55 -20.14
C LEU A 145 12.28 -4.38 -19.24
N LYS A 146 11.29 -3.59 -19.69
CA LYS A 146 10.84 -2.39 -18.96
C LYS A 146 9.33 -2.24 -19.02
N VAL A 147 8.70 -2.18 -17.83
CA VAL A 147 7.28 -1.88 -17.65
C VAL A 147 7.14 -0.46 -17.13
N PHE A 148 6.63 0.46 -17.96
CA PHE A 148 6.57 1.90 -17.62
C PHE A 148 5.41 2.28 -16.73
N GLY A 149 4.43 1.39 -16.52
CA GLY A 149 3.27 1.60 -15.64
C GLY A 149 2.17 2.43 -16.32
N ASP A 150 2.12 2.45 -17.64
CA ASP A 150 1.05 3.10 -18.40
C ASP A 150 -0.30 2.39 -18.17
N VAL A 151 -1.39 3.14 -18.27
CA VAL A 151 -2.73 2.58 -18.23
C VAL A 151 -3.09 2.02 -19.61
N HIS A 152 -3.59 0.80 -19.63
CA HIS A 152 -3.99 0.10 -20.86
C HIS A 152 -5.51 -0.07 -20.90
N GLU A 153 -6.15 0.51 -21.90
CA GLU A 153 -7.62 0.48 -22.04
C GLU A 153 -8.17 -0.93 -22.25
N ASP A 154 -7.45 -1.80 -22.94
CA ASP A 154 -7.80 -3.20 -23.15
C ASP A 154 -7.94 -3.94 -21.82
N ILE A 155 -6.99 -3.75 -20.88
CA ILE A 155 -7.05 -4.34 -19.54
C ILE A 155 -8.16 -3.69 -18.71
N GLN A 156 -8.33 -2.38 -18.81
CA GLN A 156 -9.36 -1.66 -18.06
C GLN A 156 -10.78 -2.10 -18.44
N ARG A 157 -11.01 -2.53 -19.69
CA ARG A 157 -12.30 -3.11 -20.12
C ARG A 157 -12.50 -4.54 -19.63
N GLN A 158 -11.39 -5.25 -19.37
CA GLN A 158 -11.42 -6.67 -18.94
C GLN A 158 -11.60 -6.82 -17.43
N TYR A 159 -11.06 -5.88 -16.62
CA TYR A 159 -11.02 -5.98 -15.16
C TYR A 159 -11.55 -4.70 -14.51
N ASP A 160 -12.68 -4.79 -13.84
CA ASP A 160 -13.34 -3.65 -13.15
C ASP A 160 -12.46 -3.02 -12.07
N ASP A 161 -11.57 -3.81 -11.47
CA ASP A 161 -10.65 -3.40 -10.41
C ASP A 161 -9.24 -2.99 -10.91
N TYR A 162 -9.04 -2.91 -12.23
CA TYR A 162 -7.76 -2.56 -12.84
C TYR A 162 -7.19 -1.23 -12.33
N LEU A 163 -8.03 -0.23 -12.10
CA LEU A 163 -7.56 1.09 -11.65
C LEU A 163 -7.13 1.13 -10.18
N HIS A 164 -7.33 0.06 -9.42
CA HIS A 164 -6.86 -0.01 -8.05
C HIS A 164 -5.33 0.09 -7.98
N ILE A 165 -4.84 1.01 -7.13
CA ILE A 165 -3.42 1.44 -7.09
C ILE A 165 -2.42 0.31 -6.82
N SER A 166 -2.86 -0.78 -6.22
CA SER A 166 -2.06 -1.98 -5.93
C SER A 166 -2.20 -3.07 -7.00
N LYS A 167 -3.30 -3.07 -7.76
CA LYS A 167 -3.63 -4.13 -8.73
C LYS A 167 -3.13 -3.82 -10.13
N TYR A 168 -3.27 -2.56 -10.59
CA TYR A 168 -2.88 -2.19 -11.95
C TYR A 168 -1.41 -2.53 -12.31
N PRO A 169 -0.41 -2.42 -11.39
CA PRO A 169 0.96 -2.78 -11.75
C PRO A 169 1.13 -4.27 -12.01
N ILE A 170 0.32 -5.10 -11.33
CA ILE A 170 0.33 -6.56 -11.50
C ILE A 170 -0.30 -6.93 -12.84
N TYR A 171 -1.47 -6.36 -13.17
CA TYR A 171 -2.11 -6.57 -14.47
C TYR A 171 -1.19 -6.14 -15.62
N ASN A 172 -0.52 -4.99 -15.47
CA ASN A 172 0.45 -4.51 -16.46
C ASN A 172 1.64 -5.48 -16.62
N LEU A 173 2.16 -6.01 -15.51
CA LEU A 173 3.23 -7.00 -15.55
C LEU A 173 2.77 -8.28 -16.26
N ARG A 174 1.62 -8.83 -15.88
CA ARG A 174 1.06 -10.05 -16.50
C ARG A 174 0.85 -9.88 -18.00
N ARG A 175 0.23 -8.76 -18.42
CA ARG A 175 0.07 -8.41 -19.84
C ARG A 175 1.40 -8.31 -20.57
N TYR A 176 2.39 -7.65 -19.96
CA TYR A 176 3.72 -7.50 -20.55
C TYR A 176 4.40 -8.85 -20.75
N LEU A 177 4.36 -9.71 -19.74
CA LEU A 177 4.95 -11.06 -19.80
C LEU A 177 4.23 -11.98 -20.81
N SER A 178 2.90 -11.91 -20.89
CA SER A 178 2.11 -12.67 -21.87
C SER A 178 2.54 -12.34 -23.31
N LYS A 179 2.81 -11.08 -23.63
CA LYS A 179 3.35 -10.69 -24.96
C LYS A 179 4.74 -11.26 -25.27
N LEU A 180 5.47 -11.65 -24.24
CA LEU A 180 6.80 -12.25 -24.33
C LEU A 180 6.78 -13.78 -24.26
N ASN A 181 5.58 -14.39 -24.40
CA ASN A 181 5.34 -15.83 -24.29
C ASN A 181 5.77 -16.47 -22.97
N PHE A 182 5.84 -15.68 -21.87
CA PHE A 182 5.89 -16.27 -20.54
C PHE A 182 4.56 -16.96 -20.22
N PRO A 183 4.56 -18.01 -19.40
CA PRO A 183 3.34 -18.68 -18.98
C PRO A 183 2.32 -17.67 -18.38
N GLU A 184 1.07 -17.76 -18.82
CA GLU A 184 0.02 -16.91 -18.26
C GLU A 184 -0.22 -17.20 -16.78
N ASN A 185 -0.23 -16.15 -15.97
CA ASN A 185 -0.59 -16.24 -14.56
C ASN A 185 -2.04 -15.76 -14.35
N ASN A 186 -2.97 -16.72 -14.33
CA ASN A 186 -4.41 -16.47 -14.10
C ASN A 186 -4.80 -16.65 -12.62
N THR A 187 -3.85 -16.76 -11.70
CA THR A 187 -4.15 -16.88 -10.27
C THR A 187 -4.72 -15.57 -9.71
N THR A 188 -5.46 -15.67 -8.59
CA THR A 188 -5.91 -14.50 -7.82
C THR A 188 -4.76 -13.54 -7.54
N LEU A 189 -5.05 -12.24 -7.62
CA LEU A 189 -4.04 -11.22 -7.31
C LEU A 189 -3.63 -11.32 -5.84
N PRO A 190 -2.33 -11.18 -5.55
CA PRO A 190 -1.86 -11.13 -4.16
C PRO A 190 -2.54 -9.99 -3.38
N VAL A 191 -2.82 -10.23 -2.11
CA VAL A 191 -3.29 -9.21 -1.16
C VAL A 191 -2.09 -8.47 -0.54
N LEU A 192 -2.36 -7.33 0.10
CA LEU A 192 -1.33 -6.68 0.90
C LEU A 192 -0.84 -7.64 1.99
N ASN A 193 0.47 -7.68 2.21
CA ASN A 193 1.05 -8.55 3.23
C ASN A 193 2.30 -7.90 3.84
N LEU A 194 2.36 -7.79 5.17
CA LEU A 194 3.52 -7.30 5.91
C LEU A 194 4.52 -8.42 6.22
N LYS A 195 4.15 -9.68 5.95
CA LYS A 195 4.92 -10.89 6.30
C LYS A 195 5.39 -10.84 7.76
N LEU A 196 4.43 -10.67 8.67
CA LEU A 196 4.72 -10.69 10.11
C LEU A 196 5.26 -12.06 10.53
N SER A 197 6.31 -12.08 11.32
CA SER A 197 6.88 -13.29 11.92
C SER A 197 6.01 -13.80 13.08
N ASN A 198 6.15 -15.06 13.44
CA ASN A 198 5.47 -15.64 14.59
C ASN A 198 5.80 -14.89 15.90
N ALA A 199 7.02 -14.38 16.06
CA ALA A 199 7.40 -13.58 17.21
C ALA A 199 6.65 -12.26 17.28
N GLU A 200 6.48 -11.54 16.15
CA GLU A 200 5.72 -10.30 16.08
C GLU A 200 4.23 -10.53 16.35
N LEU A 201 3.69 -11.62 15.82
CA LEU A 201 2.28 -12.02 16.08
C LEU A 201 2.08 -12.34 17.57
N SER A 202 2.99 -13.11 18.18
CA SER A 202 2.92 -13.46 19.60
C SER A 202 3.06 -12.23 20.50
N THR A 203 4.01 -11.34 20.21
CA THR A 203 4.18 -10.07 20.94
C THR A 203 2.92 -9.20 20.82
N GLY A 204 2.37 -9.08 19.62
CA GLY A 204 1.13 -8.34 19.38
C GLY A 204 -0.05 -8.91 20.17
N LYS A 205 -0.15 -10.25 20.26
CA LYS A 205 -1.17 -10.92 21.08
C LYS A 205 -1.01 -10.59 22.57
N GLN A 206 0.21 -10.68 23.11
CA GLN A 206 0.48 -10.36 24.51
C GLN A 206 0.12 -8.91 24.86
N ILE A 207 0.44 -7.96 23.98
CA ILE A 207 0.08 -6.55 24.18
C ILE A 207 -1.44 -6.39 24.15
N LEU A 208 -2.13 -7.03 23.22
CA LEU A 208 -3.58 -6.98 23.10
C LEU A 208 -4.27 -7.56 24.34
N ASP A 209 -3.79 -8.70 24.83
CA ASP A 209 -4.32 -9.35 26.02
C ASP A 209 -4.16 -8.48 27.29
N ASN A 210 -3.06 -7.74 27.40
CA ASN A 210 -2.84 -6.79 28.49
C ASN A 210 -3.75 -5.55 28.40
N LEU A 211 -4.21 -5.16 27.21
CA LEU A 211 -5.14 -4.06 27.02
C LEU A 211 -6.60 -4.46 27.33
N ASN A 212 -6.93 -5.71 27.08
CA ASN A 212 -8.27 -6.25 27.26
C ASN A 212 -8.52 -6.66 28.70
N LYS A 213 -9.77 -6.56 29.13
CA LYS A 213 -10.21 -6.98 30.48
C LYS A 213 -10.70 -8.44 30.52
N ASN A 214 -10.89 -9.04 29.35
CA ASN A 214 -11.44 -10.39 29.18
C ASN A 214 -10.89 -11.01 27.88
N GLU A 215 -11.23 -12.26 27.60
CA GLU A 215 -10.79 -13.04 26.44
C GLU A 215 -11.65 -12.82 25.18
N ASN A 216 -12.60 -11.89 25.21
CA ASN A 216 -13.45 -11.64 24.06
C ASN A 216 -12.60 -11.18 22.85
N PRO A 217 -13.00 -11.55 21.62
CA PRO A 217 -12.35 -11.05 20.42
C PRO A 217 -12.41 -9.51 20.36
N THR A 218 -11.52 -8.91 19.58
CA THR A 218 -11.31 -7.46 19.63
C THR A 218 -11.63 -6.80 18.29
N ILE A 219 -12.39 -5.71 18.35
CA ILE A 219 -12.56 -4.71 17.28
C ILE A 219 -11.55 -3.59 17.52
N CYS A 220 -10.72 -3.28 16.55
CA CYS A 220 -9.78 -2.16 16.63
C CYS A 220 -10.26 -1.02 15.74
N ILE A 221 -10.27 0.20 16.26
CA ILE A 221 -10.57 1.41 15.51
C ILE A 221 -9.35 2.32 15.41
N TYR A 222 -9.28 3.10 14.33
CA TYR A 222 -8.28 4.14 14.15
C TYR A 222 -8.98 5.42 13.69
N THR A 223 -9.06 6.41 14.57
CA THR A 223 -9.97 7.55 14.41
C THR A 223 -9.36 8.73 13.63
N ASN A 224 -8.07 8.70 13.32
CA ASN A 224 -7.38 9.80 12.65
C ASN A 224 -7.18 9.56 11.14
N ALA A 225 -7.18 10.64 10.38
CA ALA A 225 -6.81 10.65 8.97
C ALA A 225 -6.26 12.03 8.58
N THR A 226 -5.72 12.17 7.35
CA THR A 226 -5.11 13.42 6.89
C THR A 226 -6.14 14.30 6.18
N ALA A 227 -6.17 15.59 6.52
CA ALA A 227 -6.98 16.63 5.87
C ALA A 227 -8.49 16.28 5.87
N ASP A 228 -9.18 16.47 4.76
CA ASP A 228 -10.61 16.28 4.56
C ASP A 228 -11.10 14.80 4.54
N LYS A 229 -10.17 13.85 4.68
CA LYS A 229 -10.49 12.45 4.94
C LYS A 229 -10.75 12.16 6.43
N CYS A 230 -10.36 13.08 7.32
CA CYS A 230 -10.55 12.95 8.75
C CYS A 230 -11.99 13.31 9.13
N TYR A 231 -12.69 12.38 9.75
CA TYR A 231 -14.02 12.65 10.31
C TYR A 231 -13.90 13.49 11.58
N SER A 232 -14.96 14.25 11.90
CA SER A 232 -15.04 15.06 13.12
C SER A 232 -15.09 14.17 14.38
N GLU A 233 -14.79 14.76 15.54
CA GLU A 233 -14.97 14.11 16.83
C GLU A 233 -16.43 13.70 17.06
N GLN A 234 -17.38 14.58 16.73
CA GLN A 234 -18.80 14.28 16.83
C GLN A 234 -19.21 13.05 16.01
N TRP A 235 -18.66 12.92 14.78
CA TRP A 235 -18.93 11.76 13.94
C TRP A 235 -18.39 10.47 14.54
N TRP A 236 -17.12 10.49 15.02
CA TRP A 236 -16.49 9.34 15.64
C TRP A 236 -17.11 8.95 16.97
N GLU A 237 -17.50 9.92 17.80
CA GLU A 237 -18.22 9.66 19.07
C GLU A 237 -19.56 8.96 18.82
N SER A 238 -20.36 9.48 17.87
CA SER A 238 -21.62 8.85 17.47
C SER A 238 -21.41 7.43 16.95
N PHE A 239 -20.38 7.22 16.12
CA PHE A 239 -20.07 5.90 15.56
C PHE A 239 -19.56 4.93 16.64
N TYR A 240 -18.72 5.40 17.55
CA TYR A 240 -18.22 4.62 18.67
C TYR A 240 -19.34 4.16 19.63
N LEU A 241 -20.30 5.03 19.92
CA LEU A 241 -21.48 4.65 20.72
C LEU A 241 -22.25 3.52 20.02
N LYS A 242 -22.49 3.61 18.72
CA LYS A 242 -23.13 2.53 17.95
C LYS A 242 -22.31 1.24 17.94
N LEU A 243 -20.97 1.32 17.85
CA LEU A 243 -20.12 0.13 18.01
C LEU A 243 -20.30 -0.49 19.39
N LYS A 244 -20.32 0.29 20.46
CA LYS A 244 -20.56 -0.22 21.82
C LYS A 244 -21.92 -0.87 21.96
N GLU A 245 -22.99 -0.22 21.52
CA GLU A 245 -24.36 -0.74 21.58
C GLU A 245 -24.53 -2.09 20.87
N ASN A 246 -23.78 -2.31 19.80
CA ASN A 246 -23.96 -3.50 18.97
C ASN A 246 -22.96 -4.62 19.25
N PHE A 247 -21.80 -4.33 19.87
CA PHE A 247 -20.70 -5.30 19.95
C PHE A 247 -20.08 -5.44 21.35
N ALA A 248 -20.27 -4.51 22.30
CA ALA A 248 -19.52 -4.51 23.56
C ALA A 248 -19.79 -5.72 24.47
N GLU A 249 -20.88 -6.46 24.28
CA GLU A 249 -21.16 -7.70 25.01
C GLU A 249 -20.29 -8.87 24.55
N GLN A 250 -19.91 -8.89 23.26
CA GLN A 250 -19.21 -10.00 22.61
C GLN A 250 -17.78 -9.66 22.21
N TYR A 251 -17.44 -8.38 22.11
CA TYR A 251 -16.15 -7.90 21.61
C TYR A 251 -15.57 -6.83 22.53
N ASN A 252 -14.26 -6.87 22.72
CA ASN A 252 -13.51 -5.72 23.19
C ASN A 252 -13.41 -4.69 22.06
N ILE A 253 -13.44 -3.41 22.40
CA ILE A 253 -13.24 -2.32 21.42
C ILE A 253 -12.05 -1.50 21.89
N ILE A 254 -10.99 -1.45 21.09
CA ILE A 254 -9.78 -0.67 21.37
C ILE A 254 -9.55 0.40 20.30
N GLU A 255 -8.80 1.43 20.64
CA GLU A 255 -8.35 2.46 19.70
C GLU A 255 -6.83 2.37 19.48
N MET A 256 -6.40 2.23 18.23
CA MET A 256 -5.00 2.45 17.85
C MET A 256 -4.79 3.95 17.64
N LEU A 257 -3.83 4.54 18.34
CA LEU A 257 -3.57 5.98 18.25
C LEU A 257 -2.59 6.33 17.12
N PRO A 258 -2.77 7.52 16.50
CA PRO A 258 -1.84 8.05 15.52
C PRO A 258 -0.53 8.52 16.16
N ILE A 259 0.48 8.82 15.32
CA ILE A 259 1.79 9.33 15.76
C ILE A 259 1.69 10.65 16.54
N GLU A 260 0.63 11.41 16.33
CA GLU A 260 0.29 12.64 17.04
C GLU A 260 -0.23 12.38 18.46
N ASN A 261 -0.50 11.11 18.82
CA ASN A 261 -1.05 10.66 20.09
C ASN A 261 -2.36 11.40 20.46
N ILE A 262 -3.30 11.43 19.52
CA ILE A 262 -4.63 12.06 19.68
C ILE A 262 -5.73 11.05 19.41
N SER A 263 -6.90 11.28 20.02
CA SER A 263 -8.10 10.46 19.86
C SER A 263 -9.28 11.33 19.43
N LYS A 264 -10.09 10.86 18.47
CA LYS A 264 -11.34 11.50 18.07
C LYS A 264 -12.57 11.01 18.87
N ILE A 265 -12.33 10.11 19.82
CA ILE A 265 -13.32 9.66 20.81
C ILE A 265 -12.92 10.04 22.23
N ASN A 266 -12.01 11.01 22.41
CA ASN A 266 -11.55 11.50 23.71
C ASN A 266 -11.02 10.38 24.61
N PHE A 267 -10.28 9.41 24.07
CA PHE A 267 -9.69 8.26 24.78
C PHE A 267 -10.71 7.42 25.56
N LYS A 268 -11.97 7.37 25.08
CA LYS A 268 -13.07 6.61 25.74
C LYS A 268 -12.91 5.08 25.61
N ALA A 269 -12.06 4.60 24.71
CA ALA A 269 -11.69 3.19 24.58
C ALA A 269 -10.32 2.91 25.19
N PRO A 270 -10.01 1.68 25.64
CA PRO A 270 -8.64 1.25 25.83
C PRO A 270 -7.85 1.51 24.56
N HIS A 271 -6.62 2.00 24.68
CA HIS A 271 -5.88 2.45 23.51
C HIS A 271 -4.42 2.04 23.55
N PHE A 272 -3.85 1.92 22.35
CA PHE A 272 -2.44 1.61 22.14
C PHE A 272 -1.78 2.67 21.26
N TYR A 273 -0.56 3.04 21.62
CA TYR A 273 0.27 3.96 20.87
C TYR A 273 1.60 3.36 20.55
N SER A 274 2.00 3.40 19.26
CA SER A 274 3.32 3.01 18.81
C SER A 274 3.77 3.85 17.60
N LYS A 275 5.08 3.98 17.46
CA LYS A 275 5.74 4.51 16.24
C LYS A 275 6.28 3.40 15.37
N ASP A 276 6.27 2.18 15.86
CA ASP A 276 6.73 1.01 15.13
C ASP A 276 5.59 0.41 14.31
N VAL A 277 5.79 0.39 13.00
CA VAL A 277 4.81 -0.11 12.03
C VAL A 277 4.59 -1.63 12.19
N ARG A 278 5.63 -2.38 12.55
CA ARG A 278 5.55 -3.82 12.70
C ARG A 278 4.87 -4.21 13.99
N GLU A 279 5.17 -3.51 15.09
CA GLU A 279 4.47 -3.68 16.37
C GLU A 279 2.96 -3.37 16.22
N MET A 280 2.62 -2.24 15.56
CA MET A 280 1.22 -1.93 15.22
C MET A 280 0.58 -3.06 14.38
N GLY A 281 1.29 -3.55 13.37
CA GLY A 281 0.85 -4.66 12.53
C GLY A 281 0.59 -5.94 13.33
N GLY A 282 1.49 -6.29 14.25
CA GLY A 282 1.37 -7.46 15.11
C GLY A 282 0.14 -7.42 16.03
N ILE A 283 -0.17 -6.25 16.59
CA ILE A 283 -1.38 -6.06 17.40
C ILE A 283 -2.64 -6.16 16.52
N ILE A 284 -2.65 -5.46 15.39
CA ILE A 284 -3.78 -5.44 14.46
C ILE A 284 -4.07 -6.86 13.95
N ALA A 285 -3.05 -7.66 13.65
CA ALA A 285 -3.20 -9.03 13.17
C ALA A 285 -3.94 -9.96 14.16
N ASN A 286 -3.97 -9.59 15.44
CA ASN A 286 -4.69 -10.32 16.48
C ASN A 286 -6.09 -9.76 16.75
N THR A 287 -6.60 -8.85 15.93
CA THR A 287 -7.96 -8.31 16.04
C THR A 287 -8.90 -8.95 15.01
N SER A 288 -10.19 -9.03 15.34
CA SER A 288 -11.22 -9.64 14.48
C SER A 288 -11.57 -8.75 13.28
N VAL A 289 -11.54 -7.44 13.48
CA VAL A 289 -11.77 -6.45 12.43
C VAL A 289 -11.08 -5.13 12.79
N PHE A 290 -10.57 -4.46 11.79
CA PHE A 290 -9.98 -3.13 11.89
C PHE A 290 -10.81 -2.11 11.12
N ILE A 291 -11.15 -0.98 11.75
CA ILE A 291 -12.02 0.05 11.18
C ILE A 291 -11.28 1.38 11.15
N ALA A 292 -11.13 1.97 9.98
CA ALA A 292 -10.44 3.26 9.83
C ALA A 292 -10.95 4.05 8.62
N ALA A 293 -10.76 5.37 8.67
CA ALA A 293 -10.87 6.21 7.46
C ALA A 293 -9.76 5.87 6.44
N ASP A 294 -9.90 6.35 5.18
CA ASP A 294 -8.86 6.22 4.13
C ASP A 294 -7.54 6.85 4.56
N ASN A 295 -6.62 6.03 5.05
CA ASN A 295 -5.30 6.43 5.53
C ASN A 295 -4.26 5.29 5.41
N GLY A 296 -3.01 5.56 5.82
CA GLY A 296 -1.92 4.58 5.74
C GLY A 296 -2.07 3.40 6.70
N VAL A 297 -2.73 3.58 7.85
CA VAL A 297 -2.92 2.54 8.86
C VAL A 297 -4.04 1.57 8.45
N MET A 298 -5.06 2.04 7.72
CA MET A 298 -6.04 1.17 7.06
C MET A 298 -5.34 0.14 6.14
N HIS A 299 -4.36 0.59 5.35
CA HIS A 299 -3.57 -0.33 4.51
C HIS A 299 -2.64 -1.23 5.33
N LEU A 300 -2.17 -0.77 6.51
CA LEU A 300 -1.40 -1.59 7.43
C LEU A 300 -2.25 -2.75 7.96
N ALA A 301 -3.50 -2.49 8.31
CA ALA A 301 -4.42 -3.51 8.76
C ALA A 301 -4.69 -4.57 7.68
N SER A 302 -4.91 -4.14 6.43
CA SER A 302 -5.02 -5.07 5.30
C SER A 302 -3.73 -5.88 5.10
N ALA A 303 -2.56 -5.27 5.31
CA ALA A 303 -1.26 -5.95 5.19
C ALA A 303 -0.93 -6.85 6.39
N ALA A 304 -1.54 -6.62 7.55
CA ALA A 304 -1.53 -7.51 8.70
C ALA A 304 -2.51 -8.69 8.53
N LEU A 305 -3.17 -8.79 7.37
CA LEU A 305 -4.16 -9.81 6.99
C LEU A 305 -5.45 -9.78 7.84
N THR A 306 -5.73 -8.69 8.52
CA THR A 306 -6.94 -8.47 9.30
C THR A 306 -8.08 -8.01 8.39
N PRO A 307 -9.31 -8.53 8.54
CA PRO A 307 -10.49 -7.96 7.92
C PRO A 307 -10.58 -6.45 8.18
N THR A 308 -10.59 -5.64 7.13
CA THR A 308 -10.45 -4.19 7.24
C THR A 308 -11.66 -3.48 6.65
N VAL A 309 -12.30 -2.63 7.46
CA VAL A 309 -13.37 -1.74 7.02
C VAL A 309 -12.80 -0.35 6.77
N GLY A 310 -12.65 0.00 5.51
CA GLY A 310 -12.24 1.33 5.08
C GLY A 310 -13.45 2.27 4.96
N LEU A 311 -13.43 3.39 5.71
CA LEU A 311 -14.45 4.43 5.66
C LEU A 311 -14.00 5.55 4.72
N PHE A 312 -14.78 5.80 3.66
CA PHE A 312 -14.44 6.75 2.63
C PHE A 312 -15.42 7.92 2.59
N SER A 313 -14.92 9.12 2.82
CA SER A 313 -15.66 10.38 2.66
C SER A 313 -15.61 10.94 1.24
N ARG A 314 -14.84 10.30 0.34
CA ARG A 314 -14.66 10.65 -1.07
C ARG A 314 -14.94 9.44 -1.94
N ASP A 315 -15.28 9.70 -3.20
CA ASP A 315 -15.49 8.65 -4.21
C ASP A 315 -14.14 8.18 -4.80
N ASN A 316 -13.36 7.47 -3.97
CA ASN A 316 -12.05 6.91 -4.36
C ASN A 316 -11.81 5.50 -3.79
N GLN A 317 -12.85 4.83 -3.32
CA GLN A 317 -12.78 3.47 -2.78
C GLN A 317 -12.34 2.44 -3.83
N SER A 318 -12.71 2.62 -5.09
CA SER A 318 -12.27 1.76 -6.19
C SER A 318 -10.75 1.83 -6.43
N ILE A 319 -10.11 2.96 -6.05
CA ILE A 319 -8.67 3.19 -6.22
C ILE A 319 -7.88 2.73 -5.01
N TYR A 320 -8.40 2.96 -3.80
CA TYR A 320 -7.66 2.76 -2.54
C TYR A 320 -8.35 1.83 -1.53
N GLY A 321 -9.51 1.26 -1.86
CA GLY A 321 -10.26 0.41 -0.94
C GLY A 321 -9.44 -0.81 -0.46
N PRO A 322 -9.57 -1.21 0.81
CA PRO A 322 -8.99 -2.46 1.26
C PRO A 322 -9.65 -3.64 0.52
N TYR A 323 -8.89 -4.69 0.24
CA TYR A 323 -9.38 -5.89 -0.42
C TYR A 323 -8.71 -7.14 0.14
N GLY A 324 -9.32 -8.29 -0.10
CA GLY A 324 -8.91 -9.57 0.48
C GLY A 324 -9.30 -9.72 1.95
N ASN A 325 -9.20 -10.92 2.48
CA ASN A 325 -9.44 -11.25 3.89
C ASN A 325 -10.78 -10.74 4.46
N GLY A 326 -11.85 -10.74 3.67
CA GLY A 326 -13.14 -10.18 4.09
C GLY A 326 -13.20 -8.66 4.20
N SER A 327 -12.16 -7.94 3.75
CA SER A 327 -12.10 -6.48 3.80
C SER A 327 -13.10 -5.82 2.85
N LEU A 328 -13.58 -4.63 3.22
CA LEU A 328 -14.49 -3.84 2.41
C LEU A 328 -14.30 -2.33 2.56
N ALA A 329 -14.73 -1.58 1.55
CA ALA A 329 -14.74 -0.13 1.54
C ALA A 329 -16.18 0.40 1.59
N LEU A 330 -16.45 1.33 2.52
CA LEU A 330 -17.77 1.93 2.72
C LEU A 330 -17.73 3.42 2.41
N HIS A 331 -18.58 3.89 1.48
CA HIS A 331 -18.73 5.30 1.16
C HIS A 331 -19.69 5.96 2.13
N THR A 332 -19.18 6.71 3.11
CA THR A 332 -19.95 7.25 4.24
C THR A 332 -20.83 8.46 3.91
N LYS A 333 -20.75 9.01 2.70
CA LYS A 333 -21.74 9.99 2.20
C LYS A 333 -22.98 9.33 1.61
N VAL A 334 -22.89 8.05 1.25
CA VAL A 334 -23.96 7.24 0.67
C VAL A 334 -24.57 6.33 1.72
N LYS A 335 -23.70 5.72 2.55
CA LYS A 335 -24.11 4.80 3.63
C LYS A 335 -24.19 5.53 4.97
N SER A 336 -25.29 5.33 5.67
CA SER A 336 -25.47 5.76 7.06
C SER A 336 -24.53 4.99 8.02
N GLN A 337 -24.31 5.52 9.20
CA GLN A 337 -23.55 4.81 10.25
C GLN A 337 -24.18 3.45 10.60
N GLN A 338 -25.52 3.35 10.57
CA GLN A 338 -26.23 2.10 10.84
C GLN A 338 -25.96 1.03 9.78
N GLU A 339 -25.91 1.40 8.50
CA GLU A 339 -25.53 0.50 7.41
C GLU A 339 -24.07 0.09 7.53
N CYS A 340 -23.18 0.98 8.00
CA CYS A 340 -21.79 0.62 8.32
C CYS A 340 -21.71 -0.42 9.44
N ILE A 341 -22.47 -0.26 10.52
CA ILE A 341 -22.59 -1.25 11.61
C ILE A 341 -23.08 -2.60 11.08
N GLN A 342 -24.11 -2.59 10.22
CA GLN A 342 -24.61 -3.84 9.62
C GLN A 342 -23.57 -4.53 8.75
N ALA A 343 -22.76 -3.78 8.00
CA ALA A 343 -21.67 -4.35 7.21
C ALA A 343 -20.58 -4.96 8.10
N ILE A 344 -20.26 -4.33 9.24
CA ILE A 344 -19.31 -4.87 10.22
C ILE A 344 -19.86 -6.17 10.84
N LYS A 345 -21.16 -6.22 11.18
CA LYS A 345 -21.80 -7.46 11.66
C LYS A 345 -21.65 -8.62 10.69
N ASN A 346 -21.73 -8.36 9.39
CA ASN A 346 -21.61 -9.38 8.38
C ASN A 346 -20.16 -9.92 8.21
N ILE A 347 -19.16 -9.12 8.55
CA ILE A 347 -17.75 -9.56 8.59
C ILE A 347 -17.46 -10.43 9.81
N LEU A 348 -18.12 -10.13 10.94
CA LEU A 348 -17.87 -10.76 12.25
C LEU A 348 -18.68 -12.07 12.45
N LYS A 349 -19.58 -12.39 11.53
CA LYS A 349 -20.29 -13.68 11.49
C LYS A 349 -19.41 -14.78 10.91
#